data_c5eea198ce3871cfa505cd42936cfd5b
#
_entry.id   c5eea198ce3871cfa505cd42936cfd5b
#
_cell.length_a   1.000
_cell.length_b   1.000
_cell.length_c   1.000
_cell.angle_alpha   90.00
_cell.angle_beta   90.00
_cell.angle_gamma   90.00
#
_symmetry.space_group_name_H-M   'P 1'
#
loop_
_entity.id
_entity.type
_entity.pdbx_description
1 polymer ?
#
loop_
_entity_poly.entity_id
_entity_poly.type
_entity_poly.pdbx_seq_one_letter_code
_entity_poly.pdbx_strand_id
1 'polypeptide(L)'
;MLLKTNQFKYFCFSFLAICLFATNPLQIYAQDTSSKLIDLNQNKIVKKINSLLDSTQNKIKNEIFNKANNLNQNINKGINNTVSKFTPVEEERPLPYEKLLNKKYTLGRRAYQNTVAQYNYLFYAEDELNELIQKARLKYQEDYSSLLSFYDYDLSDISKASIDSIIYRCNANIVLHDLRSNFVDDSYLLLAKAYLFHKNYDTAGSILQFINYSFDEKIDGMDQVIGSNTRQIDGKFSIANKETNRIWENENVRNESMVWQARNYLESNALNEGLSLLQLLKGDALFPKRLYPFLDEQLAYAYYLSESYENAANYLTDALPNAVDNNAKSRWYYLIAQMWQKASRIDEAYKWYKKANEFSPNPIIGVYAKINMVRIEAKKLNQSWEFLANDLLKITRKEKYKPYVDIIYFEMAKLAIQNKAFEKANQWLITSITSNRSNAQQKQQSFELLGDINYQNDNYAIAEIAYDSLNNILKSNPQYETIQLRKKWLSTINDQTIIYQQEDSLQYIYQMPKEYQEYKRYYKVESPNYIQGFNR
;
A
#
# COMPACT_ATOMS: atom_id res chain seq x y z
N MET A 1 26.83 1.29 -10.62
CA MET A 1 27.82 0.19 -10.60
C MET A 1 28.80 0.28 -9.41
N LEU A 2 28.55 1.13 -8.40
CA LEU A 2 29.41 1.33 -7.21
C LEU A 2 28.78 0.88 -5.89
N LEU A 3 27.56 0.36 -5.89
CA LEU A 3 26.87 -0.13 -4.68
C LEU A 3 27.01 -1.66 -4.44
N LYS A 4 27.64 -2.40 -5.37
CA LYS A 4 27.87 -3.86 -5.23
C LYS A 4 29.15 -4.24 -4.47
N THR A 5 30.05 -3.31 -4.22
CA THR A 5 31.34 -3.62 -3.59
C THR A 5 31.32 -3.66 -2.07
N ASN A 6 30.37 -3.01 -1.42
CA ASN A 6 30.29 -3.02 0.05
C ASN A 6 29.63 -4.30 0.60
N GLN A 7 28.63 -4.85 -0.07
CA GLN A 7 28.00 -6.11 0.38
C GLN A 7 28.97 -7.31 0.30
N PHE A 8 29.90 -7.31 -0.67
CA PHE A 8 30.86 -8.41 -0.81
C PHE A 8 31.92 -8.43 0.30
N LYS A 9 32.31 -7.29 0.86
CA LYS A 9 33.21 -7.22 2.01
C LYS A 9 32.60 -7.75 3.30
N TYR A 10 31.30 -7.51 3.52
CA TYR A 10 30.58 -8.06 4.67
C TYR A 10 30.37 -9.57 4.53
N PHE A 11 30.15 -10.07 3.32
CA PHE A 11 29.97 -11.50 3.06
C PHE A 11 31.23 -12.31 3.38
N CYS A 12 32.44 -11.81 3.04
CA CYS A 12 33.70 -12.50 3.33
C CYS A 12 34.02 -12.55 4.82
N PHE A 13 33.67 -11.52 5.62
CA PHE A 13 33.90 -11.52 7.06
C PHE A 13 32.90 -12.39 7.83
N SER A 14 31.64 -12.44 7.38
CA SER A 14 30.64 -13.34 7.94
C SER A 14 30.96 -14.81 7.67
N PHE A 15 31.54 -15.12 6.50
CA PHE A 15 31.87 -16.50 6.13
C PHE A 15 33.02 -17.05 6.98
N LEU A 16 33.97 -16.20 7.39
CA LEU A 16 35.08 -16.62 8.28
C LEU A 16 34.59 -16.86 9.72
N ALA A 17 33.61 -16.10 10.19
CA ALA A 17 32.99 -16.31 11.50
C ALA A 17 32.12 -17.57 11.53
N ILE A 18 31.43 -17.89 10.43
CA ILE A 18 30.55 -19.07 10.32
C ILE A 18 31.40 -20.36 10.25
N CYS A 19 32.58 -20.37 9.60
CA CYS A 19 33.44 -21.54 9.54
C CYS A 19 34.10 -21.91 10.89
N LEU A 20 34.21 -20.97 11.85
CA LEU A 20 34.72 -21.23 13.19
C LEU A 20 33.70 -21.77 14.19
N PHE A 21 32.39 -21.71 13.85
CA PHE A 21 31.28 -22.13 14.75
C PHE A 21 30.47 -23.33 14.23
N ALA A 22 30.86 -23.91 13.08
CA ALA A 22 30.12 -25.03 12.46
C ALA A 22 30.26 -26.39 13.21
N THR A 23 30.87 -26.41 14.40
CA THR A 23 31.09 -27.64 15.18
C THR A 23 30.41 -27.65 16.55
N ASN A 24 29.41 -26.79 16.78
CA ASN A 24 28.73 -26.79 18.08
C ASN A 24 27.29 -27.30 17.97
N PRO A 25 26.88 -28.29 18.80
CA PRO A 25 25.56 -28.95 18.74
C PRO A 25 24.37 -28.07 19.19
N LEU A 26 24.58 -26.78 19.42
CA LEU A 26 23.51 -25.84 19.80
C LEU A 26 22.53 -25.48 18.70
N GLN A 27 22.84 -25.79 17.41
CA GLN A 27 21.91 -25.58 16.29
C GLN A 27 20.74 -26.57 16.29
N ILE A 28 20.90 -27.75 16.90
CA ILE A 28 19.82 -28.76 17.02
C ILE A 28 18.80 -28.35 18.09
N TYR A 29 19.22 -27.58 19.10
CA TYR A 29 18.31 -27.12 20.17
C TYR A 29 17.39 -25.97 19.75
N ALA A 30 17.76 -25.16 18.77
CA ALA A 30 16.93 -24.04 18.30
C ALA A 30 15.78 -24.50 17.39
N GLN A 31 16.00 -25.55 16.58
CA GLN A 31 14.94 -26.11 15.72
C GLN A 31 13.92 -26.96 16.52
N ASP A 32 14.37 -27.69 17.53
CA ASP A 32 13.50 -28.54 18.34
C ASP A 32 12.67 -27.74 19.36
N THR A 33 13.15 -26.57 19.79
CA THR A 33 12.38 -25.65 20.65
C THR A 33 11.32 -24.87 19.88
N SER A 34 11.51 -24.59 18.60
CA SER A 34 10.48 -23.90 17.79
C SER A 34 9.28 -24.81 17.50
N SER A 35 9.51 -26.10 17.22
CA SER A 35 8.42 -27.07 16.98
C SER A 35 7.68 -27.47 18.27
N LYS A 36 8.34 -27.54 19.42
CA LYS A 36 7.71 -27.80 20.72
C LYS A 36 7.03 -26.59 21.35
N LEU A 37 7.44 -25.37 20.99
CA LEU A 37 6.77 -24.12 21.42
C LEU A 37 5.45 -23.87 20.67
N ILE A 38 5.28 -24.44 19.49
CA ILE A 38 4.04 -24.35 18.73
C ILE A 38 2.92 -25.19 19.35
N ASP A 39 3.25 -26.29 20.04
CA ASP A 39 2.28 -27.22 20.65
C ASP A 39 1.92 -26.91 22.13
N LEU A 40 2.64 -26.01 22.80
CA LEU A 40 2.38 -25.63 24.18
C LEU A 40 1.45 -24.41 24.27
N ASN A 41 0.14 -24.68 24.15
CA ASN A 41 -0.92 -23.84 24.68
C ASN A 41 -0.80 -22.34 24.30
N GLN A 42 -0.95 -22.06 22.97
CA GLN A 42 -0.90 -20.71 22.39
C GLN A 42 -1.67 -19.66 23.22
N ASN A 43 -2.79 -20.05 23.85
CA ASN A 43 -3.59 -19.14 24.69
C ASN A 43 -2.91 -18.71 26.00
N LYS A 44 -2.00 -19.50 26.56
CA LYS A 44 -1.34 -19.17 27.83
C LYS A 44 -0.10 -18.31 27.62
N ILE A 45 0.63 -18.56 26.53
CA ILE A 45 1.81 -17.79 26.13
C ILE A 45 1.37 -16.45 25.52
N VAL A 46 0.34 -16.43 24.67
CA VAL A 46 -0.23 -15.20 24.12
C VAL A 46 -0.85 -14.32 25.21
N LYS A 47 -1.56 -14.90 26.21
CA LYS A 47 -2.02 -14.15 27.38
C LYS A 47 -0.86 -13.61 28.22
N LYS A 48 0.21 -14.38 28.37
CA LYS A 48 1.38 -13.95 29.15
C LYS A 48 2.23 -12.94 28.37
N ILE A 49 2.32 -13.04 27.07
CA ILE A 49 2.95 -12.05 26.18
C ILE A 49 2.12 -10.77 26.13
N ASN A 50 0.80 -10.86 26.02
CA ASN A 50 -0.07 -9.70 26.06
C ASN A 50 -0.05 -9.01 27.44
N SER A 51 -0.01 -9.76 28.55
CA SER A 51 0.18 -9.16 29.88
C SER A 51 1.58 -8.58 30.07
N LEU A 52 2.62 -9.13 29.41
CA LEU A 52 3.97 -8.57 29.37
C LEU A 52 4.06 -7.36 28.44
N LEU A 53 3.32 -7.37 27.32
CA LEU A 53 3.14 -6.22 26.43
C LEU A 53 2.43 -5.08 27.14
N ASP A 54 1.34 -5.38 27.85
CA ASP A 54 0.61 -4.40 28.66
C ASP A 54 1.48 -3.87 29.82
N SER A 55 2.27 -4.76 30.47
CA SER A 55 3.22 -4.34 31.51
C SER A 55 4.41 -3.57 30.93
N THR A 56 4.87 -3.91 29.73
CA THR A 56 5.96 -3.18 29.04
C THR A 56 5.45 -1.85 28.48
N GLN A 57 4.25 -1.81 27.90
CA GLN A 57 3.58 -0.56 27.52
C GLN A 57 3.29 0.31 28.76
N ASN A 58 2.86 -0.29 29.86
CA ASN A 58 2.65 0.43 31.13
C ASN A 58 3.98 0.84 31.78
N LYS A 59 5.06 0.05 31.67
CA LYS A 59 6.41 0.47 32.09
C LYS A 59 6.96 1.57 31.20
N ILE A 60 6.81 1.47 29.89
CA ILE A 60 7.19 2.54 28.94
C ILE A 60 6.32 3.80 29.17
N LYS A 61 5.01 3.65 29.31
CA LYS A 61 4.12 4.74 29.71
C LYS A 61 4.49 5.32 31.08
N ASN A 62 4.81 4.45 32.05
CA ASN A 62 5.22 4.86 33.38
C ASN A 62 6.65 5.43 33.42
N GLU A 63 7.59 4.97 32.58
CA GLU A 63 8.91 5.61 32.46
C GLU A 63 8.85 6.94 31.74
N ILE A 64 8.05 7.08 30.69
CA ILE A 64 7.77 8.36 30.05
C ILE A 64 7.02 9.27 31.02
N PHE A 65 6.02 8.75 31.73
CA PHE A 65 5.24 9.48 32.73
C PHE A 65 6.06 9.79 33.98
N ASN A 66 6.91 8.85 34.44
CA ASN A 66 7.77 9.08 35.62
C ASN A 66 8.97 9.98 35.32
N LYS A 67 9.53 9.96 34.11
CA LYS A 67 10.50 10.98 33.68
C LYS A 67 9.85 12.35 33.48
N ALA A 68 8.61 12.41 32.99
CA ALA A 68 7.81 13.62 32.96
C ALA A 68 7.37 14.08 34.37
N ASN A 69 7.11 13.13 35.28
CA ASN A 69 6.68 13.44 36.66
C ASN A 69 7.84 13.65 37.65
N ASN A 70 9.08 13.28 37.34
CA ASN A 70 10.24 13.66 38.16
C ASN A 70 10.46 15.20 38.20
N LEU A 71 9.85 15.92 37.30
CA LEU A 71 9.73 17.37 37.35
C LEU A 71 8.68 17.86 38.37
N ASN A 72 7.75 17.00 38.82
CA ASN A 72 6.71 17.32 39.80
C ASN A 72 6.94 16.73 41.20
N GLN A 73 8.11 16.15 41.48
CA GLN A 73 8.36 15.42 42.74
C GLN A 73 8.54 16.31 43.98
N ASN A 74 8.42 17.62 43.91
CA ASN A 74 8.41 18.45 45.10
C ASN A 74 7.03 18.66 45.76
N ILE A 75 5.96 18.08 45.20
CA ILE A 75 4.58 18.30 45.68
C ILE A 75 3.96 17.09 46.42
N ASN A 76 4.46 15.88 46.24
CA ASN A 76 3.73 14.67 46.78
C ASN A 76 4.54 13.72 47.68
N LYS A 77 5.36 14.23 48.59
CA LYS A 77 5.96 13.42 49.67
C LYS A 77 4.98 12.93 50.75
N GLY A 78 3.69 13.23 50.59
CA GLY A 78 2.70 12.97 51.65
C GLY A 78 1.79 11.73 51.50
N ILE A 79 1.71 11.09 50.34
CA ILE A 79 0.63 10.11 50.07
C ILE A 79 1.10 8.63 49.95
N ASN A 80 2.39 8.33 49.80
CA ASN A 80 2.86 6.99 49.50
C ASN A 80 3.13 6.02 50.69
N ASN A 81 2.74 6.33 51.91
CA ASN A 81 2.98 5.44 53.06
C ASN A 81 1.82 4.51 53.42
N THR A 82 0.74 4.45 52.64
CA THR A 82 -0.46 3.71 53.08
C THR A 82 -0.89 2.56 52.15
N VAL A 83 -0.29 2.36 50.96
CA VAL A 83 -0.75 1.34 49.99
C VAL A 83 0.15 0.10 49.90
N SER A 84 1.34 0.10 50.50
CA SER A 84 2.30 -1.03 50.36
C SER A 84 2.09 -2.23 51.29
N LYS A 85 0.96 -2.35 51.98
CA LYS A 85 0.76 -3.40 53.00
C LYS A 85 -0.15 -4.57 52.61
N PHE A 86 -0.74 -4.64 51.44
CA PHE A 86 -1.77 -5.65 51.15
C PHE A 86 -1.72 -6.32 49.75
N THR A 87 -0.57 -6.64 49.20
CA THR A 87 -0.50 -7.70 48.18
C THR A 87 0.82 -8.45 48.31
N PRO A 88 0.83 -9.80 48.32
CA PRO A 88 2.06 -10.55 48.20
C PRO A 88 2.62 -10.31 46.80
N VAL A 89 3.75 -9.62 46.71
CA VAL A 89 4.52 -9.48 45.48
C VAL A 89 5.09 -10.86 45.17
N GLU A 90 4.52 -11.58 44.19
CA GLU A 90 5.26 -12.64 43.52
C GLU A 90 6.56 -12.02 43.00
N GLU A 91 7.71 -12.51 43.44
CA GLU A 91 9.01 -12.10 42.92
C GLU A 91 9.01 -12.35 41.40
N GLU A 92 8.75 -11.31 40.61
CA GLU A 92 8.81 -11.38 39.15
C GLU A 92 10.25 -11.75 38.77
N ARG A 93 10.43 -12.89 38.12
CA ARG A 93 11.73 -13.32 37.64
C ARG A 93 12.25 -12.25 36.64
N PRO A 94 13.46 -11.72 36.87
CA PRO A 94 14.00 -10.65 36.01
C PRO A 94 14.04 -11.10 34.54
N LEU A 95 13.63 -10.21 33.65
CA LEU A 95 13.63 -10.47 32.22
C LEU A 95 15.06 -10.73 31.69
N PRO A 96 15.22 -11.45 30.58
CA PRO A 96 16.54 -11.78 30.05
C PRO A 96 17.42 -10.54 29.83
N TYR A 97 16.90 -9.44 29.28
CA TYR A 97 17.68 -8.20 29.07
C TYR A 97 18.13 -7.57 30.39
N GLU A 98 17.36 -7.64 31.47
CA GLU A 98 17.74 -7.13 32.80
C GLU A 98 18.97 -7.86 33.36
N LYS A 99 19.01 -9.19 33.17
CA LYS A 99 20.17 -10.01 33.53
C LYS A 99 21.39 -9.66 32.67
N LEU A 100 21.16 -9.25 31.44
CA LEU A 100 22.22 -8.86 30.52
C LEU A 100 22.78 -7.50 30.84
N LEU A 101 21.96 -6.52 31.25
CA LEU A 101 22.38 -5.18 31.67
C LEU A 101 23.34 -5.21 32.87
N ASN A 102 23.14 -6.16 33.80
CA ASN A 102 24.00 -6.32 34.97
C ASN A 102 25.41 -6.88 34.64
N LYS A 103 25.62 -7.35 33.42
CA LYS A 103 26.93 -7.89 32.99
C LYS A 103 27.75 -6.80 32.29
N LYS A 104 29.10 -6.87 32.47
CA LYS A 104 30.03 -5.94 31.81
C LYS A 104 29.92 -6.03 30.29
N TYR A 105 29.75 -4.89 29.62
CA TYR A 105 29.57 -4.79 28.16
C TYR A 105 30.94 -4.63 27.47
N THR A 106 31.64 -5.75 27.30
CA THR A 106 32.98 -5.80 26.65
C THR A 106 32.81 -5.78 25.12
N LEU A 107 33.90 -5.43 24.39
CA LEU A 107 33.89 -5.41 22.92
C LEU A 107 33.44 -6.74 22.29
N GLY A 108 33.92 -7.88 22.81
CA GLY A 108 33.51 -9.20 22.32
C GLY A 108 32.03 -9.48 22.57
N ARG A 109 31.50 -9.04 23.72
CA ARG A 109 30.10 -9.15 24.02
C ARG A 109 29.25 -8.21 23.14
N ARG A 110 29.71 -6.98 22.91
CA ARG A 110 29.05 -6.03 22.00
C ARG A 110 28.92 -6.63 20.59
N ALA A 111 30.03 -7.17 20.05
CA ALA A 111 30.02 -7.81 18.74
C ALA A 111 29.04 -9.00 18.68
N TYR A 112 29.08 -9.89 19.70
CA TYR A 112 28.15 -11.01 19.80
C TYR A 112 26.67 -10.56 19.86
N GLN A 113 26.35 -9.62 20.75
CA GLN A 113 24.96 -9.15 20.93
C GLN A 113 24.45 -8.43 19.68
N ASN A 114 25.28 -7.60 19.03
CA ASN A 114 24.94 -6.94 17.77
C ASN A 114 24.66 -7.97 16.67
N THR A 115 25.51 -8.99 16.53
CA THR A 115 25.31 -10.03 15.50
C THR A 115 24.02 -10.82 15.75
N VAL A 116 23.78 -11.24 17.00
CA VAL A 116 22.60 -12.03 17.34
C VAL A 116 21.32 -11.19 17.23
N ALA A 117 21.33 -9.94 17.66
CA ALA A 117 20.19 -9.05 17.52
C ALA A 117 19.85 -8.76 16.05
N GLN A 118 20.85 -8.55 15.21
CA GLN A 118 20.67 -8.25 13.79
C GLN A 118 20.17 -9.46 12.98
N TYR A 119 20.88 -10.61 13.10
CA TYR A 119 20.68 -11.76 12.19
C TYR A 119 19.72 -12.82 12.71
N ASN A 120 19.03 -12.58 13.82
CA ASN A 120 18.01 -13.48 14.35
C ASN A 120 16.61 -12.87 14.16
N TYR A 121 15.95 -12.48 15.25
CA TYR A 121 14.56 -12.03 15.21
C TYR A 121 14.32 -10.79 14.35
N LEU A 122 15.24 -9.81 14.35
CA LEU A 122 15.09 -8.59 13.57
C LEU A 122 15.09 -8.87 12.07
N PHE A 123 16.08 -9.64 11.58
CA PHE A 123 16.18 -10.01 10.17
C PHE A 123 14.92 -10.72 9.66
N TYR A 124 14.43 -11.71 10.41
CA TYR A 124 13.23 -12.45 10.01
C TYR A 124 11.95 -11.60 10.10
N ALA A 125 11.88 -10.66 11.03
CA ALA A 125 10.74 -9.75 11.13
C ALA A 125 10.71 -8.75 9.96
N GLU A 126 11.87 -8.25 9.56
CA GLU A 126 12.00 -7.34 8.41
C GLU A 126 11.70 -8.06 7.09
N ASP A 127 12.22 -9.26 6.91
CA ASP A 127 11.96 -10.10 5.74
C ASP A 127 10.46 -10.42 5.63
N GLU A 128 9.81 -10.82 6.72
CA GLU A 128 8.37 -11.10 6.77
C GLU A 128 7.54 -9.85 6.42
N LEU A 129 7.91 -8.66 6.92
CA LEU A 129 7.23 -7.41 6.57
C LEU A 129 7.38 -7.08 5.08
N ASN A 130 8.58 -7.25 4.54
CA ASN A 130 8.85 -7.01 3.12
C ASN A 130 8.05 -7.99 2.24
N GLU A 131 8.00 -9.28 2.61
CA GLU A 131 7.16 -10.26 1.91
C GLU A 131 5.67 -9.89 1.93
N LEU A 132 5.17 -9.40 3.05
CA LEU A 132 3.77 -8.98 3.17
C LEU A 132 3.45 -7.82 2.23
N ILE A 133 4.31 -6.81 2.18
CA ILE A 133 4.17 -5.67 1.27
C ILE A 133 4.22 -6.16 -0.19
N GLN A 134 5.15 -7.05 -0.53
CA GLN A 134 5.24 -7.60 -1.88
C GLN A 134 4.00 -8.42 -2.26
N LYS A 135 3.48 -9.25 -1.36
CA LYS A 135 2.23 -10.00 -1.57
C LYS A 135 1.03 -9.06 -1.77
N ALA A 136 0.97 -7.96 -1.00
CA ALA A 136 -0.06 -6.95 -1.16
C ALA A 136 0.04 -6.24 -2.52
N ARG A 137 1.24 -5.87 -2.97
CA ARG A 137 1.48 -5.30 -4.30
C ARG A 137 1.03 -6.22 -5.43
N LEU A 138 1.32 -7.52 -5.33
CA LEU A 138 0.93 -8.50 -6.34
C LEU A 138 -0.60 -8.69 -6.45
N LYS A 139 -1.33 -8.45 -5.36
CA LYS A 139 -2.80 -8.50 -5.34
C LYS A 139 -3.44 -7.19 -5.77
N TYR A 140 -2.72 -6.09 -5.61
CA TYR A 140 -3.26 -4.77 -5.86
C TYR A 140 -3.49 -4.56 -7.35
N GLN A 141 -4.72 -4.25 -7.72
CA GLN A 141 -5.12 -3.99 -9.09
C GLN A 141 -5.26 -2.49 -9.31
N GLU A 142 -4.37 -1.93 -10.12
CA GLU A 142 -4.38 -0.50 -10.42
C GLU A 142 -5.29 -0.17 -11.60
N ASP A 143 -6.06 0.89 -11.46
CA ASP A 143 -6.78 1.53 -12.56
C ASP A 143 -5.97 2.70 -13.11
N TYR A 144 -5.20 2.44 -14.17
CA TYR A 144 -4.41 3.48 -14.85
C TYR A 144 -5.26 4.51 -15.61
N SER A 145 -6.55 4.31 -15.72
CA SER A 145 -7.46 5.26 -16.35
C SER A 145 -7.89 6.41 -15.43
N SER A 146 -7.73 6.23 -14.12
CA SER A 146 -7.96 7.21 -13.06
C SER A 146 -6.65 7.71 -12.44
N LEU A 147 -6.73 8.68 -11.52
CA LEU A 147 -5.57 9.05 -10.72
C LEU A 147 -5.17 7.85 -9.86
N LEU A 148 -3.92 7.39 -10.02
CA LEU A 148 -3.40 6.30 -9.23
C LEU A 148 -3.38 6.65 -7.75
N SER A 149 -3.62 5.67 -6.88
CA SER A 149 -3.31 5.80 -5.45
C SER A 149 -1.82 6.11 -5.27
N PHE A 150 -1.46 6.77 -4.18
CA PHE A 150 -0.06 7.11 -3.96
C PHE A 150 0.80 5.84 -3.81
N TYR A 151 0.35 4.89 -3.01
CA TYR A 151 1.00 3.59 -2.85
C TYR A 151 0.34 2.52 -3.71
N ASP A 152 1.14 1.55 -4.17
CA ASP A 152 0.76 0.42 -5.02
C ASP A 152 0.40 -0.84 -4.24
N TYR A 153 -0.06 -0.68 -3.00
CA TYR A 153 -0.48 -1.77 -2.14
C TYR A 153 -1.59 -1.34 -1.19
N ASP A 154 -2.44 -2.28 -0.84
CA ASP A 154 -3.39 -2.15 0.26
C ASP A 154 -3.13 -3.28 1.27
N LEU A 155 -2.94 -2.87 2.52
CA LEU A 155 -2.66 -3.78 3.63
C LEU A 155 -3.92 -4.09 4.46
N SER A 156 -5.10 -3.61 4.06
CA SER A 156 -6.36 -3.83 4.79
C SER A 156 -6.77 -5.30 4.85
N ASP A 157 -6.43 -6.07 3.82
CA ASP A 157 -6.75 -7.51 3.71
C ASP A 157 -5.65 -8.43 4.26
N ILE A 158 -4.60 -7.87 4.86
CA ILE A 158 -3.53 -8.69 5.43
C ILE A 158 -4.05 -9.45 6.65
N SER A 159 -3.70 -10.72 6.70
CA SER A 159 -3.95 -11.57 7.85
C SER A 159 -3.35 -10.93 9.11
N LYS A 160 -4.20 -10.63 10.09
CA LYS A 160 -3.78 -10.12 11.40
C LYS A 160 -2.68 -10.97 12.02
N ALA A 161 -2.74 -12.28 11.83
CA ALA A 161 -1.75 -13.24 12.32
C ALA A 161 -0.33 -12.98 11.77
N SER A 162 -0.19 -12.52 10.52
CA SER A 162 1.12 -12.22 9.93
C SER A 162 1.76 -10.98 10.57
N ILE A 163 0.97 -9.94 10.82
CA ILE A 163 1.47 -8.75 11.52
C ILE A 163 1.76 -9.06 12.98
N ASP A 164 0.92 -9.85 13.64
CA ASP A 164 1.16 -10.30 15.03
C ASP A 164 2.47 -11.12 15.14
N SER A 165 2.85 -11.89 14.11
CA SER A 165 4.13 -12.59 14.04
C SER A 165 5.31 -11.62 14.02
N ILE A 166 5.24 -10.55 13.20
CA ILE A 166 6.28 -9.52 13.14
C ILE A 166 6.40 -8.81 14.49
N ILE A 167 5.28 -8.40 15.08
CA ILE A 167 5.23 -7.76 16.40
C ILE A 167 5.86 -8.67 17.46
N TYR A 168 5.54 -9.97 17.44
CA TYR A 168 6.13 -10.95 18.34
C TYR A 168 7.66 -11.01 18.19
N ARG A 169 8.17 -11.09 16.96
CA ARG A 169 9.62 -11.16 16.69
C ARG A 169 10.36 -9.91 17.15
N CYS A 170 9.80 -8.72 16.89
CA CYS A 170 10.38 -7.46 17.36
C CYS A 170 10.44 -7.41 18.90
N ASN A 171 9.35 -7.77 19.57
CA ASN A 171 9.31 -7.83 21.04
C ASN A 171 10.27 -8.89 21.59
N ALA A 172 10.35 -10.06 20.96
CA ALA A 172 11.30 -11.10 21.36
C ALA A 172 12.75 -10.61 21.23
N ASN A 173 13.08 -9.87 20.17
CA ASN A 173 14.41 -9.29 20.01
C ASN A 173 14.75 -8.31 21.12
N ILE A 174 13.83 -7.41 21.47
CA ILE A 174 14.00 -6.43 22.55
C ILE A 174 14.15 -7.11 23.91
N VAL A 175 13.34 -8.14 24.20
CA VAL A 175 13.32 -8.80 25.51
C VAL A 175 14.49 -9.76 25.71
N LEU A 176 14.93 -10.44 24.66
CA LEU A 176 15.94 -11.49 24.77
C LEU A 176 17.38 -10.99 24.64
N HIS A 177 17.60 -9.82 24.05
CA HIS A 177 18.93 -9.29 23.79
C HIS A 177 19.30 -8.12 24.70
N ASP A 178 20.58 -7.76 24.68
CA ASP A 178 21.12 -6.65 25.48
C ASP A 178 20.64 -5.32 24.90
N LEU A 179 19.95 -4.50 25.68
CA LEU A 179 19.43 -3.21 25.25
C LEU A 179 20.50 -2.18 24.85
N ARG A 180 21.79 -2.50 25.09
CA ARG A 180 22.93 -1.71 24.63
C ARG A 180 23.40 -2.12 23.23
N SER A 181 22.73 -3.09 22.57
CA SER A 181 22.99 -3.45 21.18
C SER A 181 22.61 -2.31 20.25
N ASN A 182 23.40 -2.13 19.17
CA ASN A 182 23.17 -1.11 18.16
C ASN A 182 21.94 -1.37 17.25
N PHE A 183 21.19 -2.45 17.47
CA PHE A 183 20.03 -2.88 16.68
C PHE A 183 18.72 -2.92 17.48
N VAL A 184 18.75 -2.36 18.68
CA VAL A 184 17.53 -2.29 19.52
C VAL A 184 16.59 -1.21 19.03
N ASP A 185 17.11 -0.07 18.62
CA ASP A 185 16.36 1.02 18.01
C ASP A 185 15.74 0.61 16.66
N ASP A 186 16.46 -0.17 15.84
CA ASP A 186 15.90 -0.80 14.63
C ASP A 186 14.69 -1.70 14.95
N SER A 187 14.77 -2.46 16.04
CA SER A 187 13.67 -3.33 16.48
C SER A 187 12.44 -2.54 16.91
N TYR A 188 12.64 -1.41 17.61
CA TYR A 188 11.54 -0.51 17.96
C TYR A 188 10.95 0.17 16.72
N LEU A 189 11.80 0.57 15.76
CA LEU A 189 11.33 1.17 14.51
C LEU A 189 10.49 0.18 13.70
N LEU A 190 10.97 -1.07 13.56
CA LEU A 190 10.22 -2.12 12.85
C LEU A 190 8.90 -2.45 13.55
N LEU A 191 8.90 -2.47 14.90
CA LEU A 191 7.70 -2.64 15.70
C LEU A 191 6.69 -1.52 15.45
N ALA A 192 7.15 -0.27 15.40
CA ALA A 192 6.30 0.87 15.08
C ALA A 192 5.71 0.78 13.65
N LYS A 193 6.52 0.37 12.67
CA LYS A 193 6.07 0.12 11.29
C LYS A 193 4.98 -0.97 11.25
N ALA A 194 5.15 -2.06 12.01
CA ALA A 194 4.16 -3.13 12.09
C ALA A 194 2.83 -2.65 12.67
N TYR A 195 2.85 -1.87 13.75
CA TYR A 195 1.63 -1.27 14.31
C TYR A 195 0.98 -0.24 13.38
N LEU A 196 1.77 0.57 12.67
CA LEU A 196 1.27 1.51 11.67
C LEU A 196 0.50 0.77 10.56
N PHE A 197 1.10 -0.28 10.00
CA PHE A 197 0.46 -1.10 8.98
C PHE A 197 -0.74 -1.89 9.51
N HIS A 198 -0.78 -2.17 10.81
CA HIS A 198 -1.95 -2.71 11.49
C HIS A 198 -3.03 -1.66 11.79
N LYS A 199 -2.83 -0.41 11.34
CA LYS A 199 -3.72 0.74 11.60
C LYS A 199 -3.89 1.07 13.09
N ASN A 200 -2.95 0.63 13.94
CA ASN A 200 -2.89 1.01 15.35
C ASN A 200 -1.96 2.22 15.50
N TYR A 201 -2.45 3.36 15.08
CA TYR A 201 -1.68 4.62 15.00
C TYR A 201 -1.25 5.14 16.37
N ASP A 202 -2.05 4.92 17.41
CA ASP A 202 -1.74 5.36 18.79
C ASP A 202 -0.52 4.63 19.33
N THR A 203 -0.49 3.30 19.17
CA THR A 203 0.65 2.49 19.62
C THR A 203 1.88 2.77 18.77
N ALA A 204 1.74 2.86 17.44
CA ALA A 204 2.82 3.22 16.55
C ALA A 204 3.42 4.58 16.91
N GLY A 205 2.57 5.59 17.11
CA GLY A 205 2.97 6.94 17.53
C GLY A 205 3.71 6.96 18.87
N SER A 206 3.23 6.19 19.85
CA SER A 206 3.88 6.09 21.16
C SER A 206 5.28 5.48 21.08
N ILE A 207 5.46 4.45 20.25
CA ILE A 207 6.77 3.81 20.05
C ILE A 207 7.72 4.77 19.30
N LEU A 208 7.25 5.46 18.28
CA LEU A 208 8.05 6.45 17.55
C LEU A 208 8.48 7.62 18.43
N GLN A 209 7.58 8.11 19.31
CA GLN A 209 7.92 9.10 20.32
C GLN A 209 8.96 8.58 21.33
N PHE A 210 8.84 7.32 21.75
CA PHE A 210 9.84 6.68 22.59
C PHE A 210 11.20 6.63 21.92
N ILE A 211 11.30 6.25 20.63
CA ILE A 211 12.56 6.29 19.88
C ILE A 211 13.13 7.70 19.86
N ASN A 212 12.30 8.70 19.53
CA ASN A 212 12.72 10.09 19.44
C ASN A 212 13.27 10.64 20.76
N TYR A 213 12.74 10.15 21.88
CA TYR A 213 13.19 10.57 23.20
C TYR A 213 14.40 9.77 23.68
N SER A 214 14.34 8.44 23.61
CA SER A 214 15.32 7.55 24.26
C SER A 214 16.65 7.45 23.51
N PHE A 215 16.64 7.67 22.19
CA PHE A 215 17.82 7.61 21.34
C PHE A 215 18.34 8.98 20.89
N ASP A 216 17.96 10.05 21.61
CA ASP A 216 18.57 11.36 21.42
C ASP A 216 19.96 11.39 22.06
N GLU A 217 21.00 11.65 21.26
CA GLU A 217 22.40 11.71 21.70
C GLU A 217 22.69 12.82 22.75
N LYS A 218 21.70 13.67 23.04
CA LYS A 218 21.87 14.85 23.91
C LYS A 218 21.56 14.61 25.38
N ILE A 219 21.08 13.44 25.76
CA ILE A 219 20.62 13.21 27.14
C ILE A 219 21.82 12.89 28.04
N ASP A 220 22.67 13.87 28.20
CA ASP A 220 23.66 13.91 29.28
C ASP A 220 23.31 14.96 30.35
N GLY A 221 22.04 15.30 30.51
CA GLY A 221 21.63 16.27 31.50
C GLY A 221 20.15 16.20 31.80
N MET A 222 19.82 15.78 33.02
CA MET A 222 18.47 15.86 33.57
C MET A 222 17.95 17.31 33.74
N ASP A 223 18.70 18.30 33.29
CA ASP A 223 18.44 19.75 33.53
C ASP A 223 17.83 20.45 32.31
N GLN A 224 17.42 19.74 31.27
CA GLN A 224 16.82 20.41 30.11
C GLN A 224 15.32 20.64 30.30
N VAL A 225 14.91 21.88 30.04
CA VAL A 225 13.50 22.30 30.03
C VAL A 225 12.71 21.48 29.01
N ILE A 226 11.49 21.08 29.38
CA ILE A 226 10.56 20.36 28.48
C ILE A 226 10.40 21.18 27.19
N GLY A 227 10.68 20.57 26.03
CA GLY A 227 10.66 21.24 24.72
C GLY A 227 12.02 21.70 24.20
N SER A 228 13.12 21.47 24.93
CA SER A 228 14.47 21.88 24.55
C SER A 228 15.27 20.82 23.77
N ASN A 229 14.59 19.88 23.11
CA ASN A 229 15.24 18.90 22.21
C ASN A 229 15.78 19.55 20.92
N THR A 230 15.84 20.88 20.89
CA THR A 230 16.30 21.66 19.75
C THR A 230 17.74 22.10 19.96
N ARG A 231 18.62 21.75 19.03
CA ARG A 231 19.98 22.29 18.97
C ARG A 231 19.98 23.63 18.25
N GLN A 232 20.66 24.60 18.82
CA GLN A 232 20.94 25.86 18.12
C GLN A 232 22.27 25.70 17.37
N ILE A 233 22.20 25.71 16.03
CA ILE A 233 23.37 25.73 15.15
C ILE A 233 23.25 26.97 14.29
N ASP A 234 24.24 27.86 14.37
CA ASP A 234 24.25 29.12 13.64
C ASP A 234 22.95 29.94 13.79
N GLY A 235 22.36 29.93 15.00
CA GLY A 235 21.10 30.61 15.30
C GLY A 235 19.84 29.89 14.86
N LYS A 236 19.94 28.69 14.29
CA LYS A 236 18.80 27.85 13.90
C LYS A 236 18.61 26.68 14.86
N PHE A 237 17.37 26.40 15.19
CA PHE A 237 17.03 25.24 16.00
C PHE A 237 17.04 23.96 15.12
N SER A 238 17.62 22.87 15.65
CA SER A 238 17.62 21.56 15.00
C SER A 238 17.04 20.50 15.93
N ILE A 239 16.13 19.69 15.40
CA ILE A 239 15.57 18.51 16.09
C ILE A 239 16.27 17.21 15.67
N ALA A 240 16.95 17.21 14.54
CA ALA A 240 17.67 16.06 14.04
C ALA A 240 18.98 15.81 14.79
N ASN A 241 19.42 14.54 14.83
CA ASN A 241 20.74 14.16 15.29
C ASN A 241 21.74 14.29 14.15
N LYS A 242 22.97 14.71 14.48
CA LYS A 242 24.09 14.66 13.54
C LYS A 242 24.53 13.21 13.38
N GLU A 243 24.51 12.70 12.16
CA GLU A 243 25.07 11.38 11.88
C GLU A 243 26.61 11.40 11.95
N THR A 244 27.16 10.37 12.58
CA THR A 244 28.60 10.15 12.62
C THR A 244 28.93 9.12 11.56
N ASN A 245 29.59 9.51 10.47
CA ASN A 245 30.04 8.60 9.40
C ASN A 245 31.09 7.61 9.90
N ARG A 246 30.80 6.85 10.94
CA ARG A 246 31.67 5.78 11.43
C ARG A 246 31.36 4.49 10.70
N ILE A 247 32.29 4.00 9.92
CA ILE A 247 32.15 2.82 9.04
C ILE A 247 31.70 1.54 9.79
N TRP A 248 31.87 1.50 11.11
CA TRP A 248 31.65 0.32 11.96
C TRP A 248 30.49 0.47 12.94
N GLU A 249 29.80 1.59 12.96
CA GLU A 249 28.66 1.82 13.82
C GLU A 249 27.38 1.85 12.98
N ASN A 250 26.32 1.19 13.45
CA ASN A 250 24.98 1.36 12.90
C ASN A 250 24.50 2.77 13.26
N GLU A 251 24.03 3.50 12.27
CA GLU A 251 23.48 4.83 12.51
C GLU A 251 22.17 4.71 13.29
N ASN A 252 21.96 5.62 14.22
CA ASN A 252 20.76 5.66 15.04
C ASN A 252 19.53 5.95 14.16
N VAL A 253 18.49 5.15 14.32
CA VAL A 253 17.23 5.26 13.54
C VAL A 253 16.36 6.46 13.90
N ARG A 254 16.74 7.29 14.87
CA ARG A 254 15.94 8.42 15.37
C ARG A 254 15.52 9.39 14.27
N ASN A 255 16.44 9.77 13.38
CA ASN A 255 16.11 10.67 12.27
C ASN A 255 15.09 10.03 11.30
N GLU A 256 15.23 8.74 11.03
CA GLU A 256 14.27 7.98 10.22
C GLU A 256 12.93 7.84 10.95
N SER A 257 12.93 7.60 12.26
CA SER A 257 11.71 7.46 13.04
C SER A 257 10.86 8.73 13.07
N MET A 258 11.45 9.92 12.96
CA MET A 258 10.70 11.17 12.82
C MET A 258 9.94 11.25 11.49
N VAL A 259 10.51 10.74 10.40
CA VAL A 259 9.81 10.65 9.11
C VAL A 259 8.66 9.64 9.19
N TRP A 260 8.87 8.51 9.87
CA TRP A 260 7.79 7.54 10.14
C TRP A 260 6.72 8.09 11.08
N GLN A 261 7.10 8.96 12.04
CA GLN A 261 6.13 9.66 12.88
C GLN A 261 5.23 10.58 12.04
N ALA A 262 5.80 11.30 11.08
CA ALA A 262 5.03 12.10 10.15
C ALA A 262 4.10 11.21 9.30
N ARG A 263 4.59 10.07 8.81
CA ARG A 263 3.74 9.08 8.10
C ARG A 263 2.58 8.61 8.98
N ASN A 264 2.83 8.35 10.26
CA ASN A 264 1.79 7.94 11.20
C ASN A 264 0.71 9.02 11.36
N TYR A 265 1.11 10.30 11.40
CA TYR A 265 0.15 11.42 11.40
C TYR A 265 -0.68 11.45 10.10
N LEU A 266 -0.05 11.28 8.94
CA LEU A 266 -0.76 11.28 7.65
C LEU A 266 -1.79 10.15 7.58
N GLU A 267 -1.42 8.94 8.00
CA GLU A 267 -2.33 7.77 7.99
C GLU A 267 -3.46 7.88 9.04
N SER A 268 -3.23 8.59 10.15
CA SER A 268 -4.24 8.86 11.17
C SER A 268 -5.11 10.10 10.88
N ASN A 269 -5.05 10.65 9.66
CA ASN A 269 -5.74 11.88 9.22
C ASN A 269 -5.31 13.18 9.95
N ALA A 270 -4.18 13.19 10.64
CA ALA A 270 -3.56 14.37 11.24
C ALA A 270 -2.62 15.04 10.21
N LEU A 271 -3.19 15.51 9.10
CA LEU A 271 -2.44 15.99 7.93
C LEU A 271 -1.55 17.20 8.25
N ASN A 272 -2.05 18.14 9.03
CA ASN A 272 -1.31 19.37 9.36
C ASN A 272 -0.08 19.08 10.23
N GLU A 273 -0.22 18.18 11.20
CA GLU A 273 0.84 17.73 12.09
C GLU A 273 1.93 17.00 11.29
N GLY A 274 1.50 16.09 10.41
CA GLY A 274 2.41 15.37 9.53
C GLY A 274 3.18 16.29 8.60
N LEU A 275 2.49 17.19 7.91
CA LEU A 275 3.10 18.15 6.99
C LEU A 275 4.05 19.12 7.72
N SER A 276 3.66 19.64 8.89
CA SER A 276 4.49 20.55 9.69
C SER A 276 5.79 19.88 10.13
N LEU A 277 5.72 18.61 10.59
CA LEU A 277 6.92 17.86 10.98
C LEU A 277 7.84 17.61 9.78
N LEU A 278 7.30 17.22 8.63
CA LEU A 278 8.10 16.99 7.41
C LEU A 278 8.79 18.28 6.92
N GLN A 279 8.08 19.41 6.94
CA GLN A 279 8.64 20.71 6.57
C GLN A 279 9.74 21.15 7.55
N LEU A 280 9.56 20.90 8.84
CA LEU A 280 10.57 21.18 9.85
C LEU A 280 11.83 20.36 9.61
N LEU A 281 11.70 19.05 9.33
CA LEU A 281 12.81 18.18 8.99
C LEU A 281 13.50 18.59 7.68
N LYS A 282 12.74 19.04 6.68
CA LYS A 282 13.31 19.51 5.40
C LYS A 282 14.15 20.77 5.57
N GLY A 283 13.81 21.63 6.53
CA GLY A 283 14.55 22.83 6.87
C GLY A 283 15.68 22.63 7.88
N ASP A 284 15.80 21.43 8.46
CA ASP A 284 16.77 21.15 9.52
C ASP A 284 18.17 20.92 8.95
N ALA A 285 19.15 21.71 9.42
CA ALA A 285 20.52 21.68 8.93
C ALA A 285 21.28 20.38 9.28
N LEU A 286 20.84 19.65 10.32
CA LEU A 286 21.45 18.39 10.74
C LEU A 286 20.77 17.17 10.12
N PHE A 287 19.61 17.35 9.48
CA PHE A 287 18.88 16.22 8.93
C PHE A 287 19.71 15.52 7.82
N PRO A 288 19.87 14.20 7.88
CA PRO A 288 20.78 13.47 7.01
C PRO A 288 20.34 13.49 5.54
N LYS A 289 21.27 13.84 4.65
CA LYS A 289 20.99 13.89 3.20
C LYS A 289 20.56 12.52 2.63
N ARG A 290 21.03 11.41 3.20
CA ARG A 290 20.64 10.05 2.78
C ARG A 290 19.13 9.80 2.95
N LEU A 291 18.49 10.47 3.90
CA LEU A 291 17.07 10.33 4.20
C LEU A 291 16.19 11.32 3.40
N TYR A 292 16.78 12.26 2.64
CA TYR A 292 16.00 13.22 1.85
C TYR A 292 15.06 12.55 0.84
N PRO A 293 15.45 11.49 0.09
CA PRO A 293 14.51 10.87 -0.83
C PRO A 293 13.29 10.26 -0.12
N PHE A 294 13.46 9.70 1.08
CA PHE A 294 12.37 9.19 1.89
C PHE A 294 11.52 10.33 2.49
N LEU A 295 12.15 11.40 2.97
CA LEU A 295 11.46 12.60 3.43
C LEU A 295 10.62 13.22 2.31
N ASP A 296 11.18 13.34 1.12
CA ASP A 296 10.52 13.91 -0.06
C ASP A 296 9.35 13.02 -0.53
N GLU A 297 9.46 11.70 -0.42
CA GLU A 297 8.33 10.78 -0.63
C GLU A 297 7.18 11.06 0.33
N GLN A 298 7.46 11.27 1.61
CA GLN A 298 6.41 11.55 2.60
C GLN A 298 5.82 12.96 2.41
N LEU A 299 6.63 13.95 2.01
CA LEU A 299 6.13 15.28 1.62
C LEU A 299 5.22 15.19 0.39
N ALA A 300 5.63 14.43 -0.63
CA ALA A 300 4.79 14.17 -1.81
C ALA A 300 3.46 13.53 -1.43
N TYR A 301 3.48 12.57 -0.50
CA TYR A 301 2.27 11.91 0.00
C TYR A 301 1.36 12.89 0.75
N ALA A 302 1.90 13.72 1.63
CA ALA A 302 1.14 14.74 2.34
C ALA A 302 0.46 15.74 1.39
N TYR A 303 1.19 16.20 0.37
CA TYR A 303 0.63 17.09 -0.64
C TYR A 303 -0.35 16.40 -1.58
N TYR A 304 -0.17 15.09 -1.84
CA TYR A 304 -1.14 14.29 -2.59
C TYR A 304 -2.46 14.18 -1.83
N LEU A 305 -2.43 13.91 -0.52
CA LEU A 305 -3.62 13.84 0.34
C LEU A 305 -4.35 15.20 0.45
N SER A 306 -3.60 16.31 0.41
CA SER A 306 -4.17 17.67 0.40
C SER A 306 -4.56 18.17 -0.98
N GLU A 307 -4.53 17.30 -2.01
CA GLU A 307 -4.81 17.62 -3.41
C GLU A 307 -3.94 18.74 -4.00
N SER A 308 -2.83 19.08 -3.35
CA SER A 308 -1.85 20.05 -3.83
C SER A 308 -0.91 19.38 -4.82
N TYR A 309 -1.44 19.01 -6.00
CA TYR A 309 -0.79 18.12 -6.96
C TYR A 309 0.51 18.69 -7.55
N GLU A 310 0.65 20.01 -7.69
CA GLU A 310 1.89 20.64 -8.15
C GLU A 310 3.05 20.38 -7.18
N ASN A 311 2.81 20.61 -5.88
CA ASN A 311 3.80 20.35 -4.84
C ASN A 311 4.08 18.83 -4.72
N ALA A 312 3.03 18.00 -4.75
CA ALA A 312 3.16 16.55 -4.71
C ALA A 312 4.05 16.02 -5.85
N ALA A 313 3.86 16.52 -7.08
CA ALA A 313 4.65 16.13 -8.23
C ALA A 313 6.12 16.53 -8.10
N ASN A 314 6.40 17.75 -7.61
CA ASN A 314 7.77 18.21 -7.37
C ASN A 314 8.49 17.32 -6.36
N TYR A 315 7.90 17.13 -5.18
CA TYR A 315 8.52 16.30 -4.14
C TYR A 315 8.65 14.84 -4.54
N LEU A 316 7.67 14.26 -5.27
CA LEU A 316 7.81 12.89 -5.77
C LEU A 316 8.91 12.77 -6.83
N THR A 317 9.20 13.85 -7.57
CA THR A 317 10.35 13.91 -8.48
C THR A 317 11.68 13.84 -7.71
N ASP A 318 11.78 14.56 -6.60
CA ASP A 318 12.97 14.55 -5.74
C ASP A 318 13.11 13.20 -4.99
N ALA A 319 11.99 12.52 -4.73
CA ALA A 319 11.93 11.21 -4.10
C ALA A 319 12.29 10.03 -5.01
N LEU A 320 12.46 10.21 -6.32
CA LEU A 320 12.75 9.11 -7.28
C LEU A 320 13.92 8.20 -6.90
N PRO A 321 14.98 8.65 -6.19
CA PRO A 321 16.03 7.75 -5.70
C PRO A 321 15.54 6.74 -4.65
N ASN A 322 14.41 6.99 -3.98
CA ASN A 322 13.81 6.10 -2.98
C ASN A 322 12.96 4.98 -3.60
N ALA A 323 12.72 5.00 -4.91
CA ALA A 323 11.96 3.95 -5.58
C ALA A 323 12.64 2.58 -5.44
N VAL A 324 11.89 1.58 -4.96
CA VAL A 324 12.41 0.25 -4.61
C VAL A 324 13.03 -0.45 -5.83
N ASP A 325 12.41 -0.32 -6.99
CA ASP A 325 12.84 -0.93 -8.25
C ASP A 325 12.43 -0.07 -9.47
N ASN A 326 12.75 -0.56 -10.66
CA ASN A 326 12.41 0.11 -11.91
C ASN A 326 10.90 0.11 -12.20
N ASN A 327 10.14 -0.86 -11.69
CA ASN A 327 8.68 -0.89 -11.84
C ASN A 327 8.06 0.23 -10.99
N ALA A 328 8.43 0.32 -9.70
CA ALA A 328 8.00 1.39 -8.82
C ALA A 328 8.38 2.77 -9.39
N LYS A 329 9.61 2.91 -9.91
CA LYS A 329 10.09 4.15 -10.52
C LYS A 329 9.28 4.56 -11.76
N SER A 330 8.93 3.60 -12.62
CA SER A 330 8.12 3.88 -13.81
C SER A 330 6.67 4.23 -13.45
N ARG A 331 6.14 3.58 -12.42
CA ARG A 331 4.84 3.93 -11.86
C ARG A 331 4.83 5.35 -11.30
N TRP A 332 5.88 5.76 -10.59
CA TRP A 332 6.01 7.13 -10.13
C TRP A 332 6.12 8.13 -11.27
N TYR A 333 6.79 7.82 -12.39
CA TYR A 333 6.77 8.68 -13.57
C TYR A 333 5.34 8.92 -14.07
N TYR A 334 4.52 7.86 -14.09
CA TYR A 334 3.13 7.96 -14.50
C TYR A 334 2.29 8.76 -13.51
N LEU A 335 2.43 8.52 -12.20
CA LEU A 335 1.75 9.27 -11.13
C LEU A 335 2.14 10.76 -11.15
N ILE A 336 3.43 11.08 -11.30
CA ILE A 336 3.92 12.45 -11.44
C ILE A 336 3.24 13.13 -12.65
N ALA A 337 3.14 12.43 -13.78
CA ALA A 337 2.46 12.96 -14.96
C ALA A 337 0.98 13.25 -14.71
N GLN A 338 0.28 12.36 -13.99
CA GLN A 338 -1.12 12.57 -13.61
C GLN A 338 -1.29 13.77 -12.67
N MET A 339 -0.40 13.90 -11.67
CA MET A 339 -0.42 15.03 -10.73
C MET A 339 -0.19 16.36 -11.47
N TRP A 340 0.78 16.44 -12.39
CA TRP A 340 0.99 17.62 -13.25
C TRP A 340 -0.23 17.91 -14.12
N GLN A 341 -0.89 16.88 -14.62
CA GLN A 341 -2.13 17.05 -15.40
C GLN A 341 -3.27 17.60 -14.55
N LYS A 342 -3.42 17.12 -13.29
CA LYS A 342 -4.38 17.65 -12.31
C LYS A 342 -4.08 19.10 -11.92
N ALA A 343 -2.80 19.44 -11.80
CA ALA A 343 -2.34 20.82 -11.57
C ALA A 343 -2.46 21.73 -12.82
N SER A 344 -3.03 21.22 -13.94
CA SER A 344 -3.17 21.95 -15.20
C SER A 344 -1.83 22.33 -15.86
N ARG A 345 -0.74 21.72 -15.45
CA ARG A 345 0.60 21.90 -16.04
C ARG A 345 0.82 20.87 -17.16
N ILE A 346 0.11 21.04 -18.26
CA ILE A 346 -0.01 20.05 -19.33
C ILE A 346 1.33 19.73 -20.02
N ASP A 347 2.23 20.70 -20.14
CA ASP A 347 3.54 20.49 -20.76
C ASP A 347 4.43 19.60 -19.88
N GLU A 348 4.40 19.80 -18.57
CA GLU A 348 5.12 18.96 -17.63
C GLU A 348 4.51 17.55 -17.59
N ALA A 349 3.18 17.43 -17.56
CA ALA A 349 2.49 16.17 -17.65
C ALA A 349 2.94 15.35 -18.88
N TYR A 350 2.99 16.01 -20.06
CA TYR A 350 3.44 15.36 -21.30
C TYR A 350 4.87 14.81 -21.19
N LYS A 351 5.80 15.60 -20.62
CA LYS A 351 7.20 15.17 -20.44
C LYS A 351 7.29 13.91 -19.56
N TRP A 352 6.51 13.86 -18.48
CA TRP A 352 6.52 12.74 -17.57
C TRP A 352 5.79 11.51 -18.12
N TYR A 353 4.68 11.67 -18.84
CA TYR A 353 4.08 10.57 -19.62
C TYR A 353 5.04 9.99 -20.64
N LYS A 354 5.83 10.85 -21.33
CA LYS A 354 6.86 10.39 -22.26
C LYS A 354 7.89 9.52 -21.56
N LYS A 355 8.40 9.94 -20.39
CA LYS A 355 9.32 9.12 -19.58
C LYS A 355 8.68 7.79 -19.16
N ALA A 356 7.43 7.80 -18.69
CA ALA A 356 6.71 6.59 -18.33
C ALA A 356 6.55 5.63 -19.52
N ASN A 357 6.27 6.13 -20.74
CA ASN A 357 6.15 5.30 -21.92
C ASN A 357 7.50 4.72 -22.40
N GLU A 358 8.61 5.45 -22.22
CA GLU A 358 9.93 5.05 -22.70
C GLU A 358 10.65 4.09 -21.75
N PHE A 359 10.52 4.32 -20.44
CA PHE A 359 11.32 3.63 -19.42
C PHE A 359 10.54 2.64 -18.57
N SER A 360 9.26 2.34 -18.90
CA SER A 360 8.47 1.41 -18.13
C SER A 360 8.80 -0.05 -18.48
N PRO A 361 9.19 -0.87 -17.48
CA PRO A 361 9.21 -2.33 -17.62
C PRO A 361 7.78 -2.90 -17.73
N ASN A 362 6.78 -2.25 -17.12
CA ASN A 362 5.37 -2.62 -17.23
C ASN A 362 4.77 -2.03 -18.52
N PRO A 363 4.42 -2.86 -19.51
CA PRO A 363 3.89 -2.38 -20.78
C PRO A 363 2.55 -1.65 -20.65
N ILE A 364 1.73 -1.99 -19.66
CA ILE A 364 0.42 -1.37 -19.41
C ILE A 364 0.58 0.11 -19.09
N ILE A 365 1.53 0.45 -18.21
CA ILE A 365 1.87 1.87 -17.93
C ILE A 365 2.26 2.59 -19.23
N GLY A 366 3.07 1.95 -20.08
CA GLY A 366 3.48 2.50 -21.36
C GLY A 366 2.30 2.77 -22.30
N VAL A 367 1.31 1.87 -22.34
CA VAL A 367 0.08 2.04 -23.15
C VAL A 367 -0.72 3.24 -22.66
N TYR A 368 -1.05 3.31 -21.37
CA TYR A 368 -1.81 4.41 -20.78
C TYR A 368 -1.07 5.74 -20.88
N ALA A 369 0.26 5.73 -20.67
CA ALA A 369 1.08 6.93 -20.89
C ALA A 369 0.98 7.42 -22.33
N LYS A 370 1.04 6.51 -23.32
CA LYS A 370 0.90 6.87 -24.73
C LYS A 370 -0.50 7.42 -25.06
N ILE A 371 -1.55 6.81 -24.52
CA ILE A 371 -2.92 7.30 -24.69
C ILE A 371 -3.05 8.73 -24.15
N ASN A 372 -2.53 9.00 -22.95
CA ASN A 372 -2.58 10.33 -22.35
C ASN A 372 -1.76 11.37 -23.12
N MET A 373 -0.60 10.97 -23.67
CA MET A 373 0.17 11.85 -24.57
C MET A 373 -0.66 12.27 -25.80
N VAL A 374 -1.34 11.33 -26.46
CA VAL A 374 -2.18 11.63 -27.63
C VAL A 374 -3.37 12.52 -27.25
N ARG A 375 -3.98 12.30 -26.08
CA ARG A 375 -5.04 13.18 -25.55
C ARG A 375 -4.55 14.62 -25.34
N ILE A 376 -3.35 14.76 -24.77
CA ILE A 376 -2.73 16.08 -24.58
C ILE A 376 -2.45 16.75 -25.92
N GLU A 377 -1.89 16.04 -26.90
CA GLU A 377 -1.61 16.54 -28.22
C GLU A 377 -2.89 17.02 -28.93
N ALA A 378 -3.94 16.19 -28.93
CA ALA A 378 -5.24 16.53 -29.51
C ALA A 378 -5.87 17.78 -28.86
N LYS A 379 -5.79 17.87 -27.50
CA LYS A 379 -6.31 19.04 -26.77
C LYS A 379 -5.55 20.32 -27.13
N LYS A 380 -4.23 20.27 -27.23
CA LYS A 380 -3.40 21.42 -27.65
C LYS A 380 -3.73 21.91 -29.04
N LEU A 381 -4.06 21.00 -29.96
CA LEU A 381 -4.41 21.31 -31.35
C LEU A 381 -5.90 21.59 -31.57
N ASN A 382 -6.70 21.63 -30.47
CA ASN A 382 -8.17 21.78 -30.50
C ASN A 382 -8.84 20.81 -31.48
N GLN A 383 -8.37 19.56 -31.52
CA GLN A 383 -8.90 18.53 -32.43
C GLN A 383 -10.23 17.99 -31.91
N SER A 384 -11.08 17.54 -32.87
CA SER A 384 -12.33 16.87 -32.50
C SER A 384 -12.08 15.51 -31.85
N TRP A 385 -13.08 14.99 -31.14
CA TRP A 385 -12.98 13.69 -30.51
C TRP A 385 -12.85 12.53 -31.51
N GLU A 386 -13.41 12.68 -32.72
CA GLU A 386 -13.24 11.71 -33.80
C GLU A 386 -11.80 11.66 -34.30
N PHE A 387 -11.13 12.81 -34.36
CA PHE A 387 -9.73 12.86 -34.72
C PHE A 387 -8.87 12.17 -33.66
N LEU A 388 -9.14 12.45 -32.39
CA LEU A 388 -8.50 11.79 -31.27
C LEU A 388 -8.72 10.26 -31.33
N ALA A 389 -9.97 9.81 -31.58
CA ALA A 389 -10.27 8.39 -31.73
C ALA A 389 -9.48 7.75 -32.89
N ASN A 390 -9.35 8.43 -34.01
CA ASN A 390 -8.54 7.96 -35.14
C ASN A 390 -7.05 7.88 -34.80
N ASP A 391 -6.52 8.81 -34.00
CA ASP A 391 -5.12 8.76 -33.57
C ASP A 391 -4.89 7.61 -32.57
N LEU A 392 -5.83 7.35 -31.69
CA LEU A 392 -5.80 6.16 -30.82
C LEU A 392 -5.86 4.86 -31.65
N LEU A 393 -6.70 4.82 -32.69
CA LEU A 393 -6.78 3.69 -33.62
C LEU A 393 -5.45 3.44 -34.36
N LYS A 394 -4.68 4.47 -34.69
CA LYS A 394 -3.34 4.32 -35.30
C LYS A 394 -2.37 3.63 -34.33
N ILE A 395 -2.53 3.79 -33.01
CA ILE A 395 -1.69 3.13 -32.01
C ILE A 395 -1.90 1.61 -32.04
N THR A 396 -3.13 1.12 -32.22
CA THR A 396 -3.44 -0.32 -32.26
C THR A 396 -2.67 -1.08 -33.36
N ARG A 397 -2.25 -0.37 -34.42
CA ARG A 397 -1.51 -0.96 -35.56
C ARG A 397 -0.02 -1.16 -35.27
N LYS A 398 0.52 -0.56 -34.17
CA LYS A 398 1.94 -0.68 -33.82
C LYS A 398 2.19 -1.98 -33.07
N GLU A 399 3.20 -2.74 -33.47
CA GLU A 399 3.55 -4.04 -32.87
C GLU A 399 3.65 -4.00 -31.35
N LYS A 400 4.29 -2.96 -30.80
CA LYS A 400 4.44 -2.75 -29.33
C LYS A 400 3.11 -2.79 -28.58
N TYR A 401 2.02 -2.31 -29.20
CA TYR A 401 0.71 -2.14 -28.54
C TYR A 401 -0.33 -3.19 -28.94
N LYS A 402 -0.03 -4.07 -29.90
CA LYS A 402 -0.95 -5.14 -30.32
C LYS A 402 -1.48 -6.02 -29.20
N PRO A 403 -0.69 -6.41 -28.18
CA PRO A 403 -1.20 -7.20 -27.06
C PRO A 403 -2.20 -6.46 -26.15
N TYR A 404 -2.27 -5.13 -26.27
CA TYR A 404 -3.03 -4.22 -25.38
C TYR A 404 -4.09 -3.42 -26.13
N VAL A 405 -4.53 -3.95 -27.25
CA VAL A 405 -5.56 -3.32 -28.10
C VAL A 405 -6.89 -3.19 -27.37
N ASP A 406 -7.21 -4.13 -26.50
CA ASP A 406 -8.35 -4.11 -25.59
C ASP A 406 -8.40 -2.84 -24.74
N ILE A 407 -7.29 -2.42 -24.15
CA ILE A 407 -7.18 -1.17 -23.37
C ILE A 407 -7.46 0.04 -24.27
N ILE A 408 -6.89 0.07 -25.47
CA ILE A 408 -7.05 1.22 -26.37
C ILE A 408 -8.50 1.38 -26.81
N TYR A 409 -9.17 0.27 -27.19
CA TYR A 409 -10.60 0.30 -27.54
C TYR A 409 -11.49 0.67 -26.37
N PHE A 410 -11.18 0.23 -25.16
CA PHE A 410 -11.88 0.63 -23.96
C PHE A 410 -11.80 2.15 -23.74
N GLU A 411 -10.60 2.74 -23.90
CA GLU A 411 -10.41 4.18 -23.75
C GLU A 411 -11.07 4.98 -24.88
N MET A 412 -11.13 4.42 -26.11
CA MET A 412 -11.91 5.00 -27.21
C MET A 412 -13.42 4.95 -26.91
N ALA A 413 -13.90 3.87 -26.31
CA ALA A 413 -15.30 3.75 -25.90
C ALA A 413 -15.67 4.79 -24.83
N LYS A 414 -14.82 5.00 -23.82
CA LYS A 414 -15.01 6.08 -22.82
C LYS A 414 -15.10 7.46 -23.49
N LEU A 415 -14.26 7.71 -24.49
CA LEU A 415 -14.30 8.95 -25.26
C LEU A 415 -15.63 9.11 -26.03
N ALA A 416 -16.13 8.03 -26.64
CA ALA A 416 -17.42 8.04 -27.32
C ALA A 416 -18.60 8.28 -26.37
N ILE A 417 -18.57 7.69 -25.17
CA ILE A 417 -19.59 7.91 -24.13
C ILE A 417 -19.62 9.38 -23.71
N GLN A 418 -18.47 10.00 -23.47
CA GLN A 418 -18.35 11.42 -23.13
C GLN A 418 -18.98 12.32 -24.18
N ASN A 419 -18.96 11.90 -25.44
CA ASN A 419 -19.53 12.61 -26.58
C ASN A 419 -20.91 12.08 -27.01
N LYS A 420 -21.56 11.26 -26.18
CA LYS A 420 -22.91 10.68 -26.41
C LYS A 420 -23.01 9.84 -27.69
N ALA A 421 -21.91 9.34 -28.22
CA ALA A 421 -21.84 8.47 -29.38
C ALA A 421 -21.97 6.99 -28.96
N PHE A 422 -23.12 6.61 -28.36
CA PHE A 422 -23.32 5.32 -27.70
C PHE A 422 -23.18 4.11 -28.63
N GLU A 423 -23.58 4.23 -29.89
CA GLU A 423 -23.40 3.13 -30.85
C GLU A 423 -21.92 2.81 -31.10
N LYS A 424 -21.08 3.84 -31.28
CA LYS A 424 -19.63 3.67 -31.42
C LYS A 424 -19.03 3.13 -30.12
N ALA A 425 -19.50 3.59 -28.96
CA ALA A 425 -19.06 3.09 -27.69
C ALA A 425 -19.33 1.60 -27.54
N ASN A 426 -20.54 1.13 -27.89
CA ASN A 426 -20.89 -0.29 -27.88
C ASN A 426 -19.97 -1.11 -28.80
N GLN A 427 -19.74 -0.67 -30.04
CA GLN A 427 -18.86 -1.34 -30.99
C GLN A 427 -17.43 -1.46 -30.44
N TRP A 428 -16.90 -0.40 -29.86
CA TRP A 428 -15.54 -0.40 -29.30
C TRP A 428 -15.43 -1.22 -28.02
N LEU A 429 -16.45 -1.26 -27.16
CA LEU A 429 -16.48 -2.13 -25.99
C LEU A 429 -16.52 -3.61 -26.39
N ILE A 430 -17.34 -3.97 -27.37
CA ILE A 430 -17.36 -5.35 -27.92
C ILE A 430 -16.00 -5.70 -28.52
N THR A 431 -15.35 -4.75 -29.23
CA THR A 431 -14.02 -4.98 -29.78
C THR A 431 -12.98 -5.11 -28.65
N SER A 432 -13.06 -4.33 -27.58
CA SER A 432 -12.23 -4.46 -26.39
C SER A 432 -12.36 -5.84 -25.77
N ILE A 433 -13.59 -6.30 -25.55
CA ILE A 433 -13.90 -7.62 -24.97
C ILE A 433 -13.35 -8.77 -25.82
N THR A 434 -13.56 -8.70 -27.15
CA THR A 434 -13.16 -9.75 -28.08
C THR A 434 -11.65 -9.77 -28.36
N SER A 435 -10.99 -8.61 -28.27
CA SER A 435 -9.55 -8.49 -28.46
C SER A 435 -8.74 -8.84 -27.22
N ASN A 436 -9.39 -8.95 -26.06
CA ASN A 436 -8.74 -9.24 -24.80
C ASN A 436 -8.19 -10.67 -24.79
N ARG A 437 -6.88 -10.83 -24.51
CA ARG A 437 -6.21 -12.13 -24.48
C ARG A 437 -5.94 -12.66 -23.07
N SER A 438 -5.56 -11.78 -22.13
CA SER A 438 -5.08 -12.20 -20.82
C SER A 438 -5.41 -11.22 -19.69
N ASN A 439 -5.93 -10.04 -20.00
CA ASN A 439 -6.25 -9.03 -19.00
C ASN A 439 -7.69 -9.18 -18.52
N ALA A 440 -7.91 -10.10 -17.56
CA ALA A 440 -9.24 -10.37 -17.03
C ALA A 440 -9.91 -9.13 -16.42
N GLN A 441 -9.14 -8.26 -15.77
CA GLN A 441 -9.63 -7.02 -15.17
C GLN A 441 -10.17 -6.07 -16.25
N GLN A 442 -9.41 -5.85 -17.33
CA GLN A 442 -9.85 -5.00 -18.44
C GLN A 442 -11.11 -5.54 -19.11
N LYS A 443 -11.19 -6.88 -19.27
CA LYS A 443 -12.38 -7.54 -19.82
C LYS A 443 -13.60 -7.32 -18.94
N GLN A 444 -13.43 -7.45 -17.62
CA GLN A 444 -14.48 -7.17 -16.64
C GLN A 444 -14.95 -5.72 -16.72
N GLN A 445 -14.03 -4.74 -16.72
CA GLN A 445 -14.35 -3.32 -16.85
C GLN A 445 -15.10 -3.02 -18.15
N SER A 446 -14.74 -3.69 -19.24
CA SER A 446 -15.41 -3.52 -20.53
C SER A 446 -16.85 -4.05 -20.51
N PHE A 447 -17.11 -5.21 -19.88
CA PHE A 447 -18.45 -5.73 -19.70
C PHE A 447 -19.28 -4.83 -18.75
N GLU A 448 -18.72 -4.38 -17.65
CA GLU A 448 -19.36 -3.49 -16.69
C GLU A 448 -19.82 -2.19 -17.37
N LEU A 449 -18.90 -1.54 -18.09
CA LEU A 449 -19.21 -0.31 -18.82
C LEU A 449 -20.23 -0.55 -19.95
N LEU A 450 -20.15 -1.70 -20.65
CA LEU A 450 -21.14 -2.08 -21.67
C LEU A 450 -22.54 -2.26 -21.06
N GLY A 451 -22.61 -2.92 -19.90
CA GLY A 451 -23.86 -3.07 -19.14
C GLY A 451 -24.43 -1.72 -18.71
N ASP A 452 -23.60 -0.86 -18.12
CA ASP A 452 -24.00 0.44 -17.59
C ASP A 452 -24.58 1.36 -18.65
N ILE A 453 -23.89 1.50 -19.81
CA ILE A 453 -24.38 2.39 -20.88
C ILE A 453 -25.65 1.86 -21.55
N ASN A 454 -25.76 0.54 -21.70
CA ASN A 454 -26.97 -0.06 -22.30
C ASN A 454 -28.16 -0.02 -21.34
N TYR A 455 -27.91 -0.21 -20.02
CA TYR A 455 -28.94 0.00 -19.01
C TYR A 455 -29.48 1.44 -19.00
N GLN A 456 -28.58 2.44 -19.11
CA GLN A 456 -28.96 3.86 -19.15
C GLN A 456 -29.66 4.27 -20.44
N ASN A 457 -29.47 3.55 -21.54
CA ASN A 457 -30.09 3.81 -22.84
C ASN A 457 -31.24 2.85 -23.16
N ASP A 458 -31.81 2.20 -22.15
CA ASP A 458 -32.96 1.28 -22.25
C ASP A 458 -32.73 0.04 -23.14
N ASN A 459 -31.49 -0.27 -23.47
CA ASN A 459 -31.11 -1.46 -24.22
C ASN A 459 -30.93 -2.66 -23.28
N TYR A 460 -31.99 -3.05 -22.59
CA TYR A 460 -31.98 -4.01 -21.50
C TYR A 460 -31.44 -5.38 -21.86
N ALA A 461 -31.68 -5.87 -23.08
CA ALA A 461 -31.16 -7.16 -23.54
C ALA A 461 -29.62 -7.19 -23.59
N ILE A 462 -28.98 -6.13 -24.11
CA ILE A 462 -27.51 -6.05 -24.14
C ILE A 462 -26.95 -5.86 -22.73
N ALA A 463 -27.64 -5.07 -21.90
CA ALA A 463 -27.24 -4.83 -20.53
C ALA A 463 -27.24 -6.13 -19.71
N GLU A 464 -28.28 -6.98 -19.86
CA GLU A 464 -28.38 -8.28 -19.20
C GLU A 464 -27.21 -9.19 -19.60
N ILE A 465 -26.96 -9.37 -20.90
CA ILE A 465 -25.86 -10.19 -21.41
C ILE A 465 -24.51 -9.71 -20.88
N ALA A 466 -24.30 -8.39 -20.84
CA ALA A 466 -23.07 -7.81 -20.35
C ALA A 466 -22.87 -8.07 -18.84
N TYR A 467 -23.89 -7.84 -18.02
CA TYR A 467 -23.80 -8.10 -16.59
C TYR A 467 -23.74 -9.59 -16.26
N ASP A 468 -24.39 -10.47 -17.03
CA ASP A 468 -24.29 -11.93 -16.84
C ASP A 468 -22.89 -12.46 -17.13
N SER A 469 -22.17 -11.80 -18.03
CA SER A 469 -20.77 -12.11 -18.31
C SER A 469 -19.81 -11.77 -17.17
N LEU A 470 -20.26 -11.03 -16.14
CA LEU A 470 -19.50 -10.68 -14.94
C LEU A 470 -19.61 -11.75 -13.85
N ASN A 471 -19.32 -13.02 -14.18
CA ASN A 471 -19.56 -14.17 -13.31
C ASN A 471 -18.76 -14.19 -12.00
N ASN A 472 -17.70 -13.39 -11.86
CA ASN A 472 -16.77 -13.39 -10.73
C ASN A 472 -16.53 -12.01 -10.13
N ILE A 473 -17.56 -11.15 -10.07
CA ILE A 473 -17.43 -9.88 -9.35
C ILE A 473 -17.23 -10.19 -7.88
N LEU A 474 -16.07 -9.80 -7.35
CA LEU A 474 -15.79 -9.93 -5.93
C LEU A 474 -16.77 -9.06 -5.13
N LYS A 475 -17.29 -9.59 -4.02
CA LYS A 475 -18.18 -8.84 -3.10
C LYS A 475 -17.56 -7.55 -2.55
N SER A 476 -16.23 -7.42 -2.64
CA SER A 476 -15.49 -6.21 -2.31
C SER A 476 -15.58 -5.10 -3.36
N ASN A 477 -16.12 -5.38 -4.56
CA ASN A 477 -16.34 -4.34 -5.57
C ASN A 477 -17.46 -3.39 -5.08
N PRO A 478 -17.22 -2.07 -5.04
CA PRO A 478 -18.24 -1.09 -4.61
C PRO A 478 -19.54 -1.16 -5.40
N GLN A 479 -19.49 -1.61 -6.66
CA GLN A 479 -20.67 -1.73 -7.53
C GLN A 479 -21.35 -3.11 -7.45
N TYR A 480 -20.84 -4.06 -6.68
CA TYR A 480 -21.36 -5.43 -6.63
C TYR A 480 -22.86 -5.48 -6.36
N GLU A 481 -23.33 -4.81 -5.31
CA GLU A 481 -24.75 -4.80 -4.95
C GLU A 481 -25.62 -4.17 -6.03
N THR A 482 -25.17 -3.06 -6.61
CA THR A 482 -25.87 -2.37 -7.71
C THR A 482 -26.00 -3.26 -8.92
N ILE A 483 -24.94 -3.97 -9.31
CA ILE A 483 -24.95 -4.88 -10.45
C ILE A 483 -25.89 -6.07 -10.18
N GLN A 484 -25.86 -6.66 -8.98
CA GLN A 484 -26.76 -7.76 -8.61
C GLN A 484 -28.24 -7.34 -8.65
N LEU A 485 -28.55 -6.14 -8.16
CA LEU A 485 -29.91 -5.59 -8.24
C LEU A 485 -30.34 -5.38 -9.70
N ARG A 486 -29.48 -4.77 -10.52
CA ARG A 486 -29.77 -4.56 -11.95
C ARG A 486 -29.98 -5.88 -12.68
N LYS A 487 -29.15 -6.90 -12.46
CA LYS A 487 -29.32 -8.24 -13.05
C LYS A 487 -30.71 -8.82 -12.73
N LYS A 488 -31.14 -8.75 -11.47
CA LYS A 488 -32.44 -9.24 -11.05
C LYS A 488 -33.59 -8.51 -11.77
N TRP A 489 -33.52 -7.18 -11.88
CA TRP A 489 -34.55 -6.39 -12.57
C TRP A 489 -34.53 -6.63 -14.07
N LEU A 490 -33.36 -6.71 -14.71
CA LEU A 490 -33.21 -6.94 -16.14
C LEU A 490 -33.79 -8.30 -16.56
N SER A 491 -33.51 -9.36 -15.82
CA SER A 491 -34.10 -10.68 -16.07
C SER A 491 -35.63 -10.60 -16.07
N THR A 492 -36.22 -9.93 -15.06
CA THR A 492 -37.69 -9.76 -14.98
C THR A 492 -38.22 -8.94 -16.15
N ILE A 493 -37.57 -7.83 -16.53
CA ILE A 493 -37.99 -6.96 -17.64
C ILE A 493 -37.91 -7.71 -18.97
N ASN A 494 -36.83 -8.40 -19.22
CA ASN A 494 -36.62 -9.12 -20.47
C ASN A 494 -37.58 -10.29 -20.62
N ASP A 495 -37.88 -11.03 -19.53
CA ASP A 495 -38.89 -12.08 -19.51
C ASP A 495 -40.27 -11.52 -19.84
N GLN A 496 -40.67 -10.39 -19.25
CA GLN A 496 -41.94 -9.73 -19.55
C GLN A 496 -41.98 -9.19 -20.98
N THR A 497 -40.87 -8.68 -21.50
CA THR A 497 -40.79 -8.19 -22.88
C THR A 497 -40.95 -9.33 -23.89
N ILE A 498 -40.38 -10.50 -23.61
CA ILE A 498 -40.56 -11.68 -24.43
C ILE A 498 -42.00 -12.15 -24.44
N ILE A 499 -42.65 -12.19 -23.25
CA ILE A 499 -44.05 -12.54 -23.13
C ILE A 499 -44.92 -11.58 -23.94
N TYR A 500 -44.70 -10.27 -23.78
CA TYR A 500 -45.44 -9.23 -24.52
C TYR A 500 -45.28 -9.36 -26.03
N GLN A 501 -44.04 -9.59 -26.53
CA GLN A 501 -43.81 -9.82 -27.96
C GLN A 501 -44.50 -11.09 -28.48
N GLN A 502 -44.57 -12.14 -27.65
CA GLN A 502 -45.29 -13.38 -27.98
C GLN A 502 -46.80 -13.12 -28.08
N GLU A 503 -47.35 -12.38 -27.12
CA GLU A 503 -48.78 -12.02 -27.13
C GLU A 503 -49.13 -11.12 -28.32
N ASP A 504 -48.30 -10.13 -28.64
CA ASP A 504 -48.49 -9.25 -29.81
C ASP A 504 -48.42 -10.02 -31.12
N SER A 505 -47.50 -10.96 -31.22
CA SER A 505 -47.38 -11.87 -32.36
C SER A 505 -48.59 -12.78 -32.49
N LEU A 506 -49.14 -13.27 -31.40
CA LEU A 506 -50.38 -14.06 -31.38
C LEU A 506 -51.56 -13.23 -31.79
N GLN A 507 -51.69 -12.00 -31.28
CA GLN A 507 -52.77 -11.09 -31.64
C GLN A 507 -52.74 -10.75 -33.14
N TYR A 508 -51.54 -10.52 -33.70
CA TYR A 508 -51.38 -10.33 -35.14
C TYR A 508 -51.83 -11.55 -35.94
N ILE A 509 -51.49 -12.78 -35.52
CA ILE A 509 -51.95 -14.01 -36.14
C ILE A 509 -53.48 -14.16 -36.07
N TYR A 510 -54.11 -13.78 -34.96
CA TYR A 510 -55.56 -13.82 -34.82
C TYR A 510 -56.28 -12.84 -35.73
N GLN A 511 -55.66 -11.72 -36.07
CA GLN A 511 -56.22 -10.72 -37.00
C GLN A 511 -56.00 -11.09 -38.48
N MET A 512 -55.21 -12.12 -38.79
CA MET A 512 -55.00 -12.59 -40.15
C MET A 512 -56.25 -13.28 -40.72
N PRO A 513 -56.50 -13.19 -42.05
CA PRO A 513 -57.57 -13.94 -42.70
C PRO A 513 -57.51 -15.44 -42.38
N LYS A 514 -58.68 -16.04 -42.20
CA LYS A 514 -58.78 -17.48 -41.84
C LYS A 514 -58.00 -18.39 -42.76
N GLU A 515 -57.95 -18.12 -44.04
CA GLU A 515 -57.18 -18.86 -45.03
C GLU A 515 -55.68 -18.92 -44.76
N TYR A 516 -55.11 -17.85 -44.24
CA TYR A 516 -53.69 -17.79 -43.85
C TYR A 516 -53.42 -18.50 -42.52
N GLN A 517 -54.40 -18.49 -41.62
CA GLN A 517 -54.29 -19.25 -40.36
C GLN A 517 -54.35 -20.77 -40.59
N GLU A 518 -55.22 -21.21 -41.57
CA GLU A 518 -55.26 -22.61 -41.98
C GLU A 518 -53.98 -23.02 -42.70
N TYR A 519 -53.43 -22.21 -43.54
CA TYR A 519 -52.16 -22.45 -44.20
C TYR A 519 -51.03 -22.70 -43.20
N LYS A 520 -50.88 -21.86 -42.13
CA LYS A 520 -49.91 -22.06 -41.05
C LYS A 520 -50.14 -23.37 -40.26
N ARG A 521 -51.40 -23.76 -40.04
CA ARG A 521 -51.76 -25.03 -39.38
C ARG A 521 -51.36 -26.24 -40.24
N TYR A 522 -51.56 -26.13 -41.54
CA TYR A 522 -51.30 -27.22 -42.48
C TYR A 522 -49.79 -27.48 -42.68
N TYR A 523 -48.99 -26.46 -42.69
CA TYR A 523 -47.56 -26.57 -42.93
C TYR A 523 -46.70 -26.67 -41.65
N LYS A 524 -47.35 -26.89 -40.47
CA LYS A 524 -46.62 -26.98 -39.19
C LYS A 524 -45.42 -26.02 -39.10
N VAL A 525 -45.61 -24.77 -39.43
CA VAL A 525 -44.60 -23.76 -39.20
C VAL A 525 -44.56 -23.56 -37.69
N GLU A 526 -43.73 -24.40 -37.05
CA GLU A 526 -43.42 -24.29 -35.64
C GLU A 526 -42.78 -22.92 -35.42
N SER A 527 -43.53 -22.01 -34.79
CA SER A 527 -43.08 -20.64 -34.50
C SER A 527 -41.96 -20.50 -33.44
N PRO A 528 -41.41 -21.55 -32.81
CA PRO A 528 -40.30 -21.36 -31.86
C PRO A 528 -38.98 -21.00 -32.52
N ASN A 529 -38.78 -21.26 -33.81
CA ASN A 529 -37.46 -21.10 -34.44
C ASN A 529 -37.18 -19.68 -34.97
N TYR A 530 -38.17 -18.80 -35.04
CA TYR A 530 -37.96 -17.43 -35.51
C TYR A 530 -37.26 -16.56 -34.43
N ILE A 531 -37.45 -16.90 -33.15
CA ILE A 531 -36.84 -16.18 -32.02
C ILE A 531 -35.42 -16.66 -31.78
N GLN A 532 -35.07 -17.89 -32.12
CA GLN A 532 -33.68 -18.41 -32.03
C GLN A 532 -32.72 -17.84 -33.07
N GLY A 533 -33.23 -17.27 -34.17
CA GLY A 533 -32.43 -16.63 -35.23
C GLY A 533 -31.82 -15.29 -34.82
N PHE A 534 -32.37 -14.62 -33.79
CA PHE A 534 -31.85 -13.35 -33.27
C PHE A 534 -30.79 -13.53 -32.18
N ASN A 535 -30.59 -14.74 -31.67
CA ASN A 535 -29.61 -15.06 -30.62
C ASN A 535 -28.35 -15.79 -31.16
N ARG A 536 -28.04 -15.64 -32.43
CA ARG A 536 -26.75 -16.12 -33.00
C ARG A 536 -25.91 -14.98 -33.54
#